data_a1904602aa16d821632d6c1356538fab
#
_entry.id   a1904602aa16d821632d6c1356538fab
#
_cell.length_a   1.000
_cell.length_b   1.000
_cell.length_c   1.000
_cell.angle_alpha   90.00
_cell.angle_beta   90.00
_cell.angle_gamma   90.00
#
_symmetry.space_group_name_H-M   'P 1'
#
loop_
_entity.id
_entity.type
_entity.pdbx_description
1 polymer ?
#
loop_
_entity_poly.entity_id
_entity_poly.type
_entity_poly.pdbx_seq_one_letter_code
_entity_poly.pdbx_strand_id
1 'polypeptide(L)'
;MKFTKMHGIGNDYVYVNCFEEYVENPAEMAVKVSKYHYGVGSDGLIMICPSEVADFEMKMYNADGSESEMCGNGTRCVGKYVYDRGLTDKTTVSLMTGAGLKILQLKVKEGKVAAVKVDMGAPELRPELIPVDLPGETVMGHRLTVGSQTYEIHCVSMGNPHCVVFVKNPDQIDVAQVGTMLENHPIFPKRANIEFVQVVNRNHLRMRVWERGSGETLACGTGACASLVAAVLTGRADRQVTMDLLGGSLELDWSFEDGHVYQEGPATFVFDGEWIDEQ
;
A
#
# COMPACT_ATOMS: atom_id res chain seq x y z
N MET A 1 -0.84 14.65 23.27
CA MET A 1 -0.39 13.39 22.61
C MET A 1 0.79 13.72 21.69
N LYS A 2 1.95 13.13 21.96
CA LYS A 2 3.11 13.28 21.07
C LYS A 2 2.95 12.37 19.86
N PHE A 3 3.38 12.85 18.71
CA PHE A 3 3.30 12.10 17.46
C PHE A 3 4.48 12.42 16.54
N THR A 4 4.68 11.58 15.56
CA THR A 4 5.60 11.80 14.45
C THR A 4 4.82 11.74 13.13
N LYS A 5 5.01 12.73 12.26
CA LYS A 5 4.52 12.68 10.87
C LYS A 5 5.54 11.98 10.00
N MET A 6 5.11 10.96 9.26
CA MET A 6 5.97 10.25 8.31
C MET A 6 5.20 9.93 7.04
N HIS A 7 5.91 9.63 5.95
CA HIS A 7 5.34 9.11 4.72
C HIS A 7 6.21 8.01 4.09
N GLY A 8 5.55 7.07 3.40
CA GLY A 8 6.17 6.17 2.44
C GLY A 8 5.75 6.57 1.04
N ILE A 9 6.66 7.24 0.29
CA ILE A 9 6.41 7.73 -1.07
C ILE A 9 5.08 8.51 -1.23
N GLY A 10 4.87 9.51 -0.34
CA GLY A 10 3.71 10.41 -0.39
C GLY A 10 2.45 9.93 0.33
N ASN A 11 2.31 8.64 0.63
CA ASN A 11 1.24 8.14 1.50
C ASN A 11 1.64 8.37 2.96
N ASP A 12 0.93 9.25 3.65
CA ASP A 12 1.36 9.89 4.89
C ASP A 12 0.43 9.65 6.07
N TYR A 13 1.01 9.38 7.23
CA TYR A 13 0.28 9.12 8.46
C TYR A 13 0.85 9.89 9.65
N VAL A 14 0.01 10.07 10.65
CA VAL A 14 0.42 10.42 12.01
C VAL A 14 0.77 9.14 12.75
N TYR A 15 1.99 9.04 13.29
CA TYR A 15 2.48 7.87 14.02
C TYR A 15 2.55 8.16 15.51
N VAL A 16 1.99 7.28 16.33
CA VAL A 16 2.01 7.37 17.80
C VAL A 16 2.75 6.18 18.39
N ASN A 17 3.73 6.47 19.24
CA ASN A 17 4.48 5.47 19.99
C ASN A 17 3.71 5.08 21.25
N CYS A 18 3.02 3.94 21.24
CA CYS A 18 2.22 3.47 22.38
C CYS A 18 3.05 2.85 23.52
N PHE A 19 4.37 2.85 23.43
CA PHE A 19 5.23 2.60 24.58
C PHE A 19 5.32 3.82 25.53
N GLU A 20 4.99 5.01 25.03
CA GLU A 20 5.07 6.28 25.74
C GLU A 20 3.72 7.02 25.81
N GLU A 21 2.84 6.81 24.85
CA GLU A 21 1.58 7.53 24.69
C GLU A 21 0.39 6.56 24.73
N TYR A 22 -0.72 7.01 25.31
CA TYR A 22 -2.00 6.29 25.30
C TYR A 22 -3.01 7.06 24.46
N VAL A 23 -3.70 6.37 23.55
CA VAL A 23 -4.77 6.92 22.71
C VAL A 23 -6.09 6.27 23.11
N GLU A 24 -6.96 7.02 23.77
CA GLU A 24 -8.22 6.49 24.32
C GLU A 24 -9.20 6.03 23.22
N ASN A 25 -9.42 6.88 22.21
CA ASN A 25 -10.33 6.64 21.07
C ASN A 25 -9.59 6.78 19.75
N PRO A 26 -8.83 5.74 19.30
CA PRO A 26 -7.99 5.87 18.11
C PRO A 26 -8.75 6.23 16.83
N ALA A 27 -9.96 5.69 16.64
CA ALA A 27 -10.81 5.99 15.49
C ALA A 27 -11.20 7.49 15.43
N GLU A 28 -11.63 8.06 16.56
CA GLU A 28 -11.97 9.48 16.66
C GLU A 28 -10.71 10.35 16.50
N MET A 29 -9.60 9.94 17.12
CA MET A 29 -8.32 10.64 17.00
C MET A 29 -7.83 10.67 15.55
N ALA A 30 -7.95 9.56 14.82
CA ALA A 30 -7.60 9.48 13.40
C ALA A 30 -8.38 10.54 12.58
N VAL A 31 -9.69 10.68 12.81
CA VAL A 31 -10.51 11.69 12.14
C VAL A 31 -10.02 13.11 12.47
N LYS A 32 -9.73 13.39 13.76
CA LYS A 32 -9.28 14.72 14.21
C LYS A 32 -7.94 15.09 13.60
N VAL A 33 -6.93 14.22 13.73
CA VAL A 33 -5.56 14.54 13.26
C VAL A 33 -5.46 14.56 11.75
N SER A 34 -6.27 13.75 11.03
CA SER A 34 -6.23 13.69 9.57
C SER A 34 -6.94 14.83 8.87
N LYS A 35 -7.79 15.58 9.61
CA LYS A 35 -8.60 16.65 9.03
C LYS A 35 -7.71 17.75 8.46
N TYR A 36 -7.78 17.92 7.13
CA TYR A 36 -7.02 18.96 6.45
C TYR A 36 -7.45 20.36 6.94
N HIS A 37 -6.53 21.29 7.12
CA HIS A 37 -6.70 22.65 7.66
C HIS A 37 -7.03 22.74 9.16
N TYR A 38 -7.53 21.70 9.80
CA TYR A 38 -7.96 21.73 11.21
C TYR A 38 -7.14 20.80 12.10
N GLY A 39 -6.50 19.80 11.51
CA GLY A 39 -5.60 18.86 12.15
C GLY A 39 -4.20 18.96 11.57
N VAL A 40 -3.46 17.86 11.70
CA VAL A 40 -2.14 17.68 11.07
C VAL A 40 -2.27 17.52 9.55
N GLY A 41 -3.40 16.95 9.09
CA GLY A 41 -3.62 16.54 7.70
C GLY A 41 -2.82 15.28 7.38
N SER A 42 -3.52 14.15 7.15
CA SER A 42 -2.88 12.86 6.86
C SER A 42 -3.89 11.88 6.27
N ASP A 43 -3.39 10.77 5.73
CA ASP A 43 -4.23 9.65 5.28
C ASP A 43 -4.80 8.84 6.47
N GLY A 44 -4.31 9.08 7.70
CA GLY A 44 -4.81 8.44 8.90
C GLY A 44 -3.81 8.46 10.07
N LEU A 45 -4.08 7.56 11.02
CA LEU A 45 -3.31 7.36 12.25
C LEU A 45 -2.74 5.95 12.27
N ILE A 46 -1.45 5.81 12.58
CA ILE A 46 -0.80 4.53 12.85
C ILE A 46 -0.26 4.53 14.28
N MET A 47 -0.62 3.50 15.03
CA MET A 47 -0.16 3.26 16.39
C MET A 47 0.88 2.13 16.39
N ILE A 48 2.05 2.39 16.98
CA ILE A 48 3.13 1.43 17.17
C ILE A 48 3.04 0.91 18.59
N CYS A 49 2.55 -0.31 18.75
CA CYS A 49 2.20 -0.90 20.04
C CYS A 49 3.14 -2.04 20.45
N PRO A 50 3.22 -2.35 21.76
CA PRO A 50 3.80 -3.62 22.23
C PRO A 50 3.02 -4.80 21.65
N SER A 51 3.70 -5.94 21.41
CA SER A 51 3.08 -7.18 20.94
C SER A 51 3.53 -8.35 21.83
N GLU A 52 2.64 -9.32 22.04
CA GLU A 52 2.99 -10.57 22.75
C GLU A 52 3.52 -11.65 21.80
N VAL A 53 3.35 -11.47 20.47
CA VAL A 53 3.62 -12.50 19.45
C VAL A 53 4.61 -12.05 18.38
N ALA A 54 4.97 -10.77 18.38
CA ALA A 54 5.91 -10.16 17.43
C ALA A 54 6.80 -9.14 18.16
N ASP A 55 7.78 -8.55 17.47
CA ASP A 55 8.58 -7.47 18.06
C ASP A 55 7.72 -6.23 18.34
N PHE A 56 6.76 -5.94 17.43
CA PHE A 56 5.82 -4.81 17.53
C PHE A 56 4.46 -5.17 16.94
N GLU A 57 3.44 -4.38 17.29
CA GLU A 57 2.11 -4.41 16.69
C GLU A 57 1.80 -3.05 16.05
N MET A 58 1.23 -3.07 14.84
CA MET A 58 0.72 -1.90 14.16
C MET A 58 -0.81 -1.92 14.14
N LYS A 59 -1.44 -0.90 14.72
CA LYS A 59 -2.86 -0.62 14.56
C LYS A 59 -3.02 0.61 13.69
N MET A 60 -3.91 0.52 12.71
CA MET A 60 -4.06 1.54 11.68
C MET A 60 -5.51 1.97 11.52
N TYR A 61 -5.72 3.28 11.46
CA TYR A 61 -7.01 3.91 11.26
C TYR A 61 -6.91 4.89 10.09
N ASN A 62 -7.83 4.79 9.15
CA ASN A 62 -7.95 5.72 8.03
C ASN A 62 -8.42 7.10 8.49
N ALA A 63 -8.35 8.10 7.61
CA ALA A 63 -8.78 9.47 7.90
C ALA A 63 -10.27 9.60 8.24
N ASP A 64 -11.10 8.62 7.87
CA ASP A 64 -12.52 8.55 8.23
C ASP A 64 -12.79 7.82 9.57
N GLY A 65 -11.73 7.35 10.25
CA GLY A 65 -11.78 6.61 11.51
C GLY A 65 -12.01 5.11 11.34
N SER A 66 -12.20 4.61 10.14
CA SER A 66 -12.30 3.16 9.89
C SER A 66 -10.97 2.47 10.16
N GLU A 67 -11.03 1.30 10.79
CA GLU A 67 -9.84 0.46 11.00
C GLU A 67 -9.40 -0.17 9.67
N SER A 68 -8.10 -0.23 9.44
CA SER A 68 -7.50 -0.85 8.26
C SER A 68 -6.53 -1.95 8.67
N GLU A 69 -6.55 -3.06 7.94
CA GLU A 69 -5.78 -4.24 8.29
C GLU A 69 -4.27 -4.03 8.08
N MET A 70 -3.87 -3.35 6.99
CA MET A 70 -2.46 -3.15 6.65
C MET A 70 -2.29 -2.11 5.52
N CYS A 71 -1.20 -1.35 5.60
CA CYS A 71 -0.70 -0.50 4.53
C CYS A 71 0.81 -0.73 4.36
N GLY A 72 1.26 -1.20 3.20
CA GLY A 72 2.68 -1.46 2.93
C GLY A 72 3.57 -0.23 3.12
N ASN A 73 3.09 0.96 2.75
CA ASN A 73 3.79 2.22 2.97
C ASN A 73 3.93 2.55 4.47
N GLY A 74 2.83 2.39 5.22
CA GLY A 74 2.82 2.57 6.67
C GLY A 74 3.72 1.58 7.39
N THR A 75 3.71 0.32 6.96
CA THR A 75 4.57 -0.75 7.49
C THR A 75 6.06 -0.41 7.35
N ARG A 76 6.48 0.16 6.18
CA ARG A 76 7.87 0.61 6.01
C ARG A 76 8.23 1.75 6.97
N CYS A 77 7.31 2.68 7.18
CA CYS A 77 7.51 3.77 8.15
C CYS A 77 7.65 3.24 9.58
N VAL A 78 6.84 2.24 10.00
CA VAL A 78 7.00 1.59 11.30
C VAL A 78 8.38 0.96 11.43
N GLY A 79 8.84 0.19 10.42
CA GLY A 79 10.17 -0.42 10.43
C GLY A 79 11.29 0.61 10.62
N LYS A 80 11.23 1.73 9.89
CA LYS A 80 12.18 2.84 10.06
C LYS A 80 12.05 3.50 11.44
N TYR A 81 10.82 3.72 11.90
CA TYR A 81 10.57 4.36 13.18
C TYR A 81 11.21 3.60 14.34
N VAL A 82 10.91 2.29 14.45
CA VAL A 82 11.35 1.49 15.60
C VAL A 82 12.87 1.38 15.67
N TYR A 83 13.55 1.32 14.53
CA TYR A 83 15.02 1.28 14.49
C TYR A 83 15.64 2.66 14.75
N ASP A 84 15.24 3.67 13.99
CA ASP A 84 15.86 5.00 14.04
C ASP A 84 15.59 5.75 15.35
N ARG A 85 14.51 5.37 16.09
CA ARG A 85 14.16 5.89 17.41
C ARG A 85 14.73 5.03 18.56
N GLY A 86 15.44 3.94 18.25
CA GLY A 86 16.12 3.11 19.25
C GLY A 86 15.20 2.20 20.05
N LEU A 87 13.99 1.88 19.54
CA LEU A 87 13.11 0.87 20.15
C LEU A 87 13.63 -0.54 19.88
N THR A 88 14.48 -0.73 18.89
CA THR A 88 15.17 -1.98 18.57
C THR A 88 16.49 -1.71 17.85
N ASP A 89 17.43 -2.65 17.96
CA ASP A 89 18.67 -2.71 17.17
C ASP A 89 18.64 -3.80 16.08
N LYS A 90 17.52 -4.53 15.98
CA LYS A 90 17.32 -5.58 14.97
C LYS A 90 17.15 -4.99 13.58
N THR A 91 17.80 -5.62 12.59
CA THR A 91 17.60 -5.29 11.15
C THR A 91 16.57 -6.20 10.47
N THR A 92 16.08 -7.23 11.18
CA THR A 92 14.92 -8.02 10.82
C THR A 92 13.92 -7.89 11.95
N VAL A 93 12.75 -7.30 11.64
CA VAL A 93 11.71 -6.96 12.62
C VAL A 93 10.43 -7.68 12.26
N SER A 94 9.83 -8.37 13.22
CA SER A 94 8.49 -8.93 13.10
C SER A 94 7.46 -7.90 13.55
N LEU A 95 6.43 -7.70 12.71
CA LEU A 95 5.35 -6.74 12.96
C LEU A 95 3.99 -7.44 12.84
N MET A 96 3.23 -7.46 13.92
CA MET A 96 1.83 -7.89 13.87
C MET A 96 0.98 -6.77 13.28
N THR A 97 0.10 -7.13 12.33
CA THR A 97 -0.85 -6.22 11.67
C THR A 97 -2.23 -6.88 11.63
N GLY A 98 -3.28 -6.13 11.28
CA GLY A 98 -4.61 -6.70 11.05
C GLY A 98 -4.63 -7.77 9.94
N ALA A 99 -3.70 -7.69 8.98
CA ALA A 99 -3.50 -8.69 7.92
C ALA A 99 -2.49 -9.80 8.31
N GLY A 100 -2.22 -9.98 9.61
CA GLY A 100 -1.30 -10.99 10.14
C GLY A 100 0.14 -10.52 10.29
N LEU A 101 1.02 -11.46 10.61
CA LEU A 101 2.43 -11.23 10.85
C LEU A 101 3.16 -10.82 9.56
N LYS A 102 3.93 -9.75 9.65
CA LYS A 102 4.81 -9.26 8.57
C LYS A 102 6.27 -9.28 9.03
N ILE A 103 7.16 -9.64 8.13
CA ILE A 103 8.61 -9.60 8.36
C ILE A 103 9.19 -8.45 7.56
N LEU A 104 9.86 -7.54 8.28
CA LEU A 104 10.49 -6.36 7.74
C LEU A 104 12.00 -6.55 7.73
N GLN A 105 12.65 -6.37 6.59
CA GLN A 105 14.09 -6.34 6.47
C GLN A 105 14.55 -4.89 6.30
N LEU A 106 15.27 -4.37 7.29
CA LEU A 106 15.70 -2.98 7.34
C LEU A 106 17.08 -2.84 6.68
N LYS A 107 17.17 -2.06 5.62
CA LYS A 107 18.45 -1.70 5.00
C LYS A 107 19.02 -0.47 5.70
N VAL A 108 20.01 -0.71 6.58
CA VAL A 108 20.65 0.33 7.37
C VAL A 108 21.88 0.88 6.62
N LYS A 109 21.95 2.21 6.51
CA LYS A 109 23.10 2.93 6.00
C LYS A 109 23.43 4.08 6.94
N GLU A 110 24.70 4.18 7.35
CA GLU A 110 25.18 5.25 8.26
C GLU A 110 24.36 5.34 9.56
N GLY A 111 23.96 4.16 10.12
CA GLY A 111 23.19 4.07 11.37
C GLY A 111 21.72 4.46 11.26
N LYS A 112 21.19 4.66 10.05
CA LYS A 112 19.77 4.97 9.80
C LYS A 112 19.18 4.03 8.74
N VAL A 113 17.88 3.75 8.84
CA VAL A 113 17.17 2.95 7.84
C VAL A 113 17.00 3.75 6.56
N ALA A 114 17.62 3.28 5.48
CA ALA A 114 17.53 3.87 4.15
C ALA A 114 16.34 3.33 3.34
N ALA A 115 16.04 2.02 3.50
CA ALA A 115 14.91 1.36 2.87
C ALA A 115 14.41 0.21 3.75
N VAL A 116 13.17 -0.20 3.52
CA VAL A 116 12.55 -1.35 4.21
C VAL A 116 11.97 -2.28 3.15
N LYS A 117 12.38 -3.56 3.20
CA LYS A 117 11.78 -4.64 2.40
C LYS A 117 10.70 -5.33 3.23
N VAL A 118 9.51 -5.45 2.66
CA VAL A 118 8.32 -6.03 3.29
C VAL A 118 7.89 -7.25 2.50
N ASP A 119 7.62 -8.36 3.17
CA ASP A 119 6.94 -9.52 2.60
C ASP A 119 5.44 -9.21 2.50
N MET A 120 4.94 -9.05 1.27
CA MET A 120 3.54 -8.76 0.98
C MET A 120 2.68 -10.02 0.88
N GLY A 121 3.29 -11.22 0.90
CA GLY A 121 2.64 -12.52 0.77
C GLY A 121 2.47 -12.95 -0.69
N ALA A 122 1.82 -14.10 -0.85
CA ALA A 122 1.53 -14.68 -2.17
C ALA A 122 0.30 -13.99 -2.81
N PRO A 123 0.32 -13.76 -4.14
CA PRO A 123 -0.85 -13.24 -4.85
C PRO A 123 -1.95 -14.30 -4.96
N GLU A 124 -3.21 -13.88 -4.85
CA GLU A 124 -4.36 -14.71 -5.20
C GLU A 124 -4.84 -14.37 -6.61
N LEU A 125 -5.03 -15.39 -7.43
CA LEU A 125 -5.39 -15.27 -8.86
C LEU A 125 -6.79 -15.80 -9.18
N ARG A 126 -7.39 -16.60 -8.28
CA ARG A 126 -8.72 -17.18 -8.49
C ARG A 126 -9.80 -16.11 -8.40
N PRO A 127 -10.64 -15.97 -9.46
CA PRO A 127 -11.63 -14.88 -9.53
C PRO A 127 -12.54 -14.78 -8.30
N GLU A 128 -13.01 -15.92 -7.79
CA GLU A 128 -13.90 -15.98 -6.62
C GLU A 128 -13.26 -15.48 -5.32
N LEU A 129 -11.93 -15.53 -5.21
CA LEU A 129 -11.18 -15.08 -4.04
C LEU A 129 -10.64 -13.65 -4.18
N ILE A 130 -10.58 -13.11 -5.41
CA ILE A 130 -10.16 -11.71 -5.64
C ILE A 130 -11.16 -10.68 -5.06
N PRO A 131 -12.49 -10.67 -5.07
CA PRO A 131 -13.56 -11.33 -5.80
C PRO A 131 -13.91 -10.65 -7.13
N VAL A 132 -13.97 -11.42 -8.19
CA VAL A 132 -14.37 -10.96 -9.54
C VAL A 132 -15.42 -11.92 -10.09
N ASP A 133 -16.55 -11.41 -10.56
CA ASP A 133 -17.63 -12.21 -11.14
C ASP A 133 -17.36 -12.51 -12.62
N LEU A 134 -16.35 -13.32 -12.85
CA LEU A 134 -15.95 -13.84 -14.16
C LEU A 134 -15.59 -15.33 -14.04
N PRO A 135 -15.94 -16.16 -15.03
CA PRO A 135 -15.56 -17.57 -15.04
C PRO A 135 -14.08 -17.75 -15.38
N GLY A 136 -13.51 -18.88 -14.97
CA GLY A 136 -12.15 -19.30 -15.30
C GLY A 136 -11.27 -19.50 -14.07
N GLU A 137 -10.03 -19.92 -14.29
CA GLU A 137 -9.04 -20.13 -13.22
C GLU A 137 -8.34 -18.81 -12.83
N THR A 138 -8.22 -17.90 -13.80
CA THR A 138 -7.61 -16.56 -13.61
C THR A 138 -8.29 -15.54 -14.53
N VAL A 139 -8.14 -14.27 -14.21
CA VAL A 139 -8.59 -13.16 -15.07
C VAL A 139 -7.35 -12.45 -15.63
N MET A 140 -6.78 -13.00 -16.70
CA MET A 140 -5.63 -12.43 -17.41
C MET A 140 -6.01 -12.14 -18.87
N GLY A 141 -6.02 -10.86 -19.25
CA GLY A 141 -6.34 -10.43 -20.62
C GLY A 141 -7.84 -10.44 -20.95
N HIS A 142 -8.73 -10.36 -19.95
CA HIS A 142 -10.17 -10.27 -20.19
C HIS A 142 -10.53 -8.91 -20.79
N ARG A 143 -11.35 -8.92 -21.85
CA ARG A 143 -11.81 -7.69 -22.51
C ARG A 143 -13.10 -7.18 -21.88
N LEU A 144 -13.01 -6.05 -21.21
CA LEU A 144 -14.11 -5.38 -20.52
C LEU A 144 -14.48 -4.08 -21.25
N THR A 145 -15.74 -3.92 -21.65
CA THR A 145 -16.22 -2.69 -22.24
C THR A 145 -16.85 -1.79 -21.18
N VAL A 146 -16.32 -0.58 -21.06
CA VAL A 146 -16.79 0.44 -20.11
C VAL A 146 -17.03 1.74 -20.88
N GLY A 147 -18.27 2.22 -20.87
CA GLY A 147 -18.68 3.31 -21.74
C GLY A 147 -18.52 2.95 -23.22
N SER A 148 -17.77 3.76 -23.96
CA SER A 148 -17.46 3.52 -25.38
C SER A 148 -16.12 2.83 -25.63
N GLN A 149 -15.38 2.49 -24.58
CA GLN A 149 -14.02 1.93 -24.70
C GLN A 149 -13.95 0.51 -24.16
N THR A 150 -13.07 -0.29 -24.75
CA THR A 150 -12.78 -1.66 -24.31
C THR A 150 -11.36 -1.71 -23.74
N TYR A 151 -11.25 -2.18 -22.52
CA TYR A 151 -9.98 -2.36 -21.80
C TYR A 151 -9.65 -3.84 -21.70
N GLU A 152 -8.37 -4.18 -21.80
CA GLU A 152 -7.85 -5.49 -21.44
C GLU A 152 -7.47 -5.45 -19.97
N ILE A 153 -8.17 -6.21 -19.14
CA ILE A 153 -8.00 -6.21 -17.68
C ILE A 153 -7.32 -7.49 -17.18
N HIS A 154 -6.60 -7.34 -16.08
CA HIS A 154 -5.93 -8.43 -15.37
C HIS A 154 -6.24 -8.26 -13.89
N CYS A 155 -6.78 -9.30 -13.23
CA CYS A 155 -7.20 -9.20 -11.84
C CYS A 155 -6.31 -10.03 -10.93
N VAL A 156 -5.85 -9.41 -9.84
CA VAL A 156 -4.98 -10.01 -8.82
C VAL A 156 -5.43 -9.51 -7.46
N SER A 157 -5.39 -10.35 -6.42
CA SER A 157 -5.51 -9.89 -5.04
C SER A 157 -4.19 -10.00 -4.31
N MET A 158 -3.84 -8.95 -3.57
CA MET A 158 -2.75 -8.92 -2.59
C MET A 158 -3.31 -8.76 -1.16
N GLY A 159 -4.46 -9.43 -0.89
CA GLY A 159 -5.30 -9.24 0.29
C GLY A 159 -6.48 -8.29 0.03
N ASN A 160 -6.41 -7.50 -1.03
CA ASN A 160 -7.46 -6.63 -1.54
C ASN A 160 -7.50 -6.71 -3.07
N PRO A 161 -8.67 -6.45 -3.72
CA PRO A 161 -8.85 -6.63 -5.15
C PRO A 161 -8.18 -5.53 -5.97
N HIS A 162 -7.45 -5.95 -7.02
CA HIS A 162 -6.80 -5.07 -7.99
C HIS A 162 -7.19 -5.46 -9.42
N CYS A 163 -7.44 -4.44 -10.25
CA CYS A 163 -7.69 -4.55 -11.67
C CYS A 163 -6.61 -3.77 -12.44
N VAL A 164 -5.70 -4.48 -13.06
CA VAL A 164 -4.55 -3.92 -13.77
C VAL A 164 -4.88 -3.75 -15.24
N VAL A 165 -4.65 -2.56 -15.76
CA VAL A 165 -4.84 -2.17 -17.19
C VAL A 165 -3.51 -1.68 -17.74
N PHE A 166 -2.95 -2.41 -18.71
CA PHE A 166 -1.73 -1.95 -19.37
C PHE A 166 -2.03 -0.87 -20.41
N VAL A 167 -1.34 0.26 -20.31
CA VAL A 167 -1.52 1.44 -21.15
C VAL A 167 -0.19 1.92 -21.73
N LYS A 168 -0.23 2.65 -22.84
CA LYS A 168 0.99 3.21 -23.45
C LYS A 168 1.59 4.35 -22.62
N ASN A 169 0.74 5.18 -22.04
CA ASN A 169 1.14 6.28 -21.17
C ASN A 169 0.03 6.58 -20.17
N PRO A 170 0.25 6.34 -18.86
CA PRO A 170 -0.75 6.58 -17.83
C PRO A 170 -1.10 8.07 -17.66
N ASP A 171 -0.23 9.01 -18.06
CA ASP A 171 -0.51 10.46 -17.97
C ASP A 171 -1.59 10.91 -18.96
N GLN A 172 -1.87 10.12 -19.98
CA GLN A 172 -2.91 10.40 -20.98
C GLN A 172 -4.28 9.82 -20.61
N ILE A 173 -4.36 9.12 -19.49
CA ILE A 173 -5.59 8.53 -18.97
C ILE A 173 -6.27 9.53 -18.03
N ASP A 174 -7.56 9.76 -18.23
CA ASP A 174 -8.41 10.37 -17.20
C ASP A 174 -8.67 9.33 -16.09
N VAL A 175 -7.73 9.25 -15.13
CA VAL A 175 -7.76 8.26 -14.06
C VAL A 175 -9.02 8.39 -13.22
N ALA A 176 -9.50 9.60 -12.98
CA ALA A 176 -10.71 9.81 -12.20
C ALA A 176 -11.96 9.28 -12.94
N GLN A 177 -12.10 9.57 -14.21
CA GLN A 177 -13.25 9.12 -14.99
C GLN A 177 -13.22 7.61 -15.21
N VAL A 178 -12.11 7.08 -15.74
CA VAL A 178 -11.99 5.66 -16.11
C VAL A 178 -11.90 4.80 -14.84
N GLY A 179 -11.16 5.24 -13.83
CA GLY A 179 -11.03 4.57 -12.55
C GLY A 179 -12.37 4.39 -11.84
N THR A 180 -13.16 5.46 -11.74
CA THR A 180 -14.51 5.40 -11.14
C THR A 180 -15.41 4.41 -11.88
N MET A 181 -15.41 4.42 -13.22
CA MET A 181 -16.24 3.51 -14.01
C MET A 181 -15.82 2.05 -13.83
N LEU A 182 -14.51 1.76 -13.78
CA LEU A 182 -14.00 0.41 -13.59
C LEU A 182 -14.19 -0.06 -12.13
N GLU A 183 -13.87 0.77 -11.13
CA GLU A 183 -14.08 0.46 -9.71
C GLU A 183 -15.49 -0.04 -9.42
N ASN A 184 -16.49 0.62 -10.01
CA ASN A 184 -17.91 0.35 -9.74
C ASN A 184 -18.54 -0.60 -10.79
N HIS A 185 -17.76 -1.21 -11.66
CA HIS A 185 -18.29 -2.14 -12.66
C HIS A 185 -18.89 -3.39 -11.99
N PRO A 186 -20.06 -3.89 -12.45
CA PRO A 186 -20.78 -5.02 -11.83
C PRO A 186 -19.93 -6.29 -11.63
N ILE A 187 -18.89 -6.52 -12.44
CA ILE A 187 -17.99 -7.68 -12.25
C ILE A 187 -17.17 -7.62 -10.95
N PHE A 188 -17.10 -6.46 -10.29
CA PHE A 188 -16.42 -6.27 -9.01
C PHE A 188 -17.44 -6.07 -7.88
N PRO A 189 -18.02 -7.14 -7.30
CA PRO A 189 -19.09 -7.03 -6.30
C PRO A 189 -18.65 -6.32 -5.01
N LYS A 190 -17.33 -6.30 -4.73
CA LYS A 190 -16.73 -5.56 -3.61
C LYS A 190 -15.91 -4.36 -4.07
N ARG A 191 -16.12 -3.91 -5.32
CA ARG A 191 -15.30 -2.90 -6.00
C ARG A 191 -13.82 -3.32 -6.07
N ALA A 192 -12.99 -2.62 -6.83
CA ALA A 192 -11.56 -2.92 -6.97
C ALA A 192 -10.73 -1.63 -7.03
N ASN A 193 -9.45 -1.72 -6.68
CA ASN A 193 -8.46 -0.72 -7.06
C ASN A 193 -8.12 -0.89 -8.54
N ILE A 194 -7.87 0.20 -9.24
CA ILE A 194 -7.62 0.18 -10.68
C ILE A 194 -6.23 0.76 -10.95
N GLU A 195 -5.36 -0.07 -11.50
CA GLU A 195 -3.98 0.30 -11.82
C GLU A 195 -3.82 0.51 -13.34
N PHE A 196 -3.36 1.70 -13.74
CA PHE A 196 -2.98 2.03 -15.10
C PHE A 196 -1.47 1.94 -15.24
N VAL A 197 -0.98 0.89 -15.92
CA VAL A 197 0.44 0.50 -15.92
C VAL A 197 1.07 0.64 -17.29
N GLN A 198 2.16 1.39 -17.36
CA GLN A 198 3.05 1.43 -18.51
C GLN A 198 4.21 0.46 -18.31
N VAL A 199 4.48 -0.37 -19.29
CA VAL A 199 5.71 -1.14 -19.37
C VAL A 199 6.77 -0.29 -20.08
N VAL A 200 7.70 0.28 -19.31
CA VAL A 200 8.83 1.06 -19.84
C VAL A 200 9.83 0.11 -20.46
N ASN A 201 10.19 -0.94 -19.76
CA ASN A 201 10.96 -2.08 -20.21
C ASN A 201 10.70 -3.28 -19.27
N ARG A 202 11.38 -4.42 -19.49
CA ARG A 202 11.14 -5.65 -18.71
C ARG A 202 11.43 -5.52 -17.21
N ASN A 203 12.25 -4.57 -16.80
CA ASN A 203 12.65 -4.36 -15.41
C ASN A 203 12.18 -3.01 -14.86
N HIS A 204 11.33 -2.28 -15.62
CA HIS A 204 10.86 -0.97 -15.21
C HIS A 204 9.41 -0.75 -15.65
N LEU A 205 8.55 -0.54 -14.67
CA LEU A 205 7.13 -0.24 -14.84
C LEU A 205 6.82 1.14 -14.26
N ARG A 206 5.75 1.76 -14.75
CA ARG A 206 5.24 3.02 -14.24
C ARG A 206 3.73 2.92 -14.07
N MET A 207 3.21 3.40 -12.92
CA MET A 207 1.82 3.19 -12.55
C MET A 207 1.16 4.48 -12.03
N ARG A 208 -0.11 4.67 -12.40
CA ARG A 208 -1.07 5.52 -11.69
C ARG A 208 -2.20 4.63 -11.19
N VAL A 209 -2.78 4.99 -10.06
CA VAL A 209 -3.80 4.17 -9.40
C VAL A 209 -5.02 4.99 -9.00
N TRP A 210 -6.19 4.40 -9.20
CA TRP A 210 -7.44 4.81 -8.59
C TRP A 210 -7.77 3.82 -7.48
N GLU A 211 -7.63 4.24 -6.22
CA GLU A 211 -7.88 3.36 -5.09
C GLU A 211 -9.37 3.33 -4.72
N ARG A 212 -9.85 2.15 -4.40
CA ARG A 212 -11.22 1.87 -3.97
C ARG A 212 -11.61 2.75 -2.78
N GLY A 213 -12.56 3.66 -3.01
CA GLY A 213 -13.09 4.56 -1.99
C GLY A 213 -12.23 5.78 -1.67
N SER A 214 -11.00 5.87 -2.22
CA SER A 214 -10.08 6.98 -1.92
C SER A 214 -9.79 7.86 -3.15
N GLY A 215 -10.04 7.35 -4.37
CA GLY A 215 -9.72 8.07 -5.59
C GLY A 215 -8.27 7.90 -6.03
N GLU A 216 -7.75 8.84 -6.83
CA GLU A 216 -6.36 8.80 -7.24
C GLU A 216 -5.44 9.14 -6.07
N THR A 217 -4.49 8.26 -5.78
CA THR A 217 -3.50 8.43 -4.71
C THR A 217 -2.07 8.47 -5.27
N LEU A 218 -1.14 8.95 -4.45
CA LEU A 218 0.28 9.06 -4.84
C LEU A 218 0.98 7.69 -4.85
N ALA A 219 0.51 6.72 -4.06
CA ALA A 219 1.18 5.42 -3.92
C ALA A 219 0.25 4.34 -3.34
N CYS A 220 0.07 3.26 -4.09
CA CYS A 220 -0.58 2.03 -3.65
C CYS A 220 0.41 0.86 -3.70
N GLY A 221 0.84 0.39 -2.53
CA GLY A 221 1.84 -0.68 -2.43
C GLY A 221 1.33 -2.04 -2.91
N THR A 222 0.09 -2.41 -2.54
CA THR A 222 -0.55 -3.66 -3.00
C THR A 222 -0.87 -3.61 -4.49
N GLY A 223 -1.27 -2.44 -5.01
CA GLY A 223 -1.48 -2.23 -6.45
C GLY A 223 -0.19 -2.37 -7.26
N ALA A 224 0.93 -1.89 -6.73
CA ALA A 224 2.25 -2.08 -7.35
C ALA A 224 2.62 -3.58 -7.42
N CYS A 225 2.39 -4.34 -6.34
CA CYS A 225 2.61 -5.78 -6.31
C CYS A 225 1.70 -6.53 -7.29
N ALA A 226 0.41 -6.23 -7.32
CA ALA A 226 -0.55 -6.81 -8.26
C ALA A 226 -0.17 -6.52 -9.72
N SER A 227 0.32 -5.30 -9.99
CA SER A 227 0.78 -4.88 -11.32
C SER A 227 2.02 -5.65 -11.77
N LEU A 228 2.98 -5.91 -10.87
CA LEU A 228 4.12 -6.79 -11.16
C LEU A 228 3.65 -8.19 -11.54
N VAL A 229 2.79 -8.79 -10.71
CA VAL A 229 2.27 -10.15 -10.94
C VAL A 229 1.57 -10.25 -12.30
N ALA A 230 0.68 -9.31 -12.62
CA ALA A 230 0.01 -9.25 -13.91
C ALA A 230 1.00 -9.09 -15.08
N ALA A 231 2.02 -8.23 -14.92
CA ALA A 231 3.05 -8.01 -15.95
C ALA A 231 3.89 -9.27 -16.21
N VAL A 232 4.28 -9.99 -15.16
CA VAL A 232 5.04 -11.24 -15.28
C VAL A 232 4.21 -12.33 -15.93
N LEU A 233 2.97 -12.56 -15.47
CA LEU A 233 2.07 -13.60 -16.02
C LEU A 233 1.74 -13.38 -17.48
N THR A 234 1.72 -12.13 -17.93
CA THR A 234 1.48 -11.77 -19.34
C THR A 234 2.77 -11.62 -20.16
N GLY A 235 3.92 -11.98 -19.60
CA GLY A 235 5.22 -11.95 -20.29
C GLY A 235 5.77 -10.56 -20.58
N ARG A 236 5.22 -9.52 -19.96
CA ARG A 236 5.56 -8.11 -20.18
C ARG A 236 6.77 -7.66 -19.36
N ALA A 237 7.01 -8.25 -18.19
CA ALA A 237 8.10 -7.89 -17.29
C ALA A 237 8.80 -9.12 -16.73
N ASP A 238 9.99 -8.91 -16.17
CA ASP A 238 10.71 -9.87 -15.36
C ASP A 238 10.18 -9.81 -13.92
N ARG A 239 10.56 -10.80 -13.08
CA ARG A 239 10.07 -10.88 -11.69
C ARG A 239 10.62 -9.81 -10.75
N GLN A 240 11.68 -9.13 -11.15
CA GLN A 240 12.31 -8.03 -10.42
C GLN A 240 12.20 -6.76 -11.25
N VAL A 241 11.50 -5.76 -10.69
CA VAL A 241 11.27 -4.48 -11.39
C VAL A 241 11.37 -3.31 -10.44
N THR A 242 11.77 -2.17 -10.97
CA THR A 242 11.48 -0.86 -10.38
C THR A 242 10.08 -0.43 -10.83
N MET A 243 9.24 -0.03 -9.88
CA MET A 243 7.90 0.52 -10.14
C MET A 243 7.87 1.99 -9.77
N ASP A 244 7.70 2.87 -10.75
CA ASP A 244 7.48 4.29 -10.52
C ASP A 244 6.01 4.57 -10.28
N LEU A 245 5.70 5.25 -9.17
CA LEU A 245 4.41 5.79 -8.81
C LEU A 245 4.50 7.33 -8.73
N LEU A 246 3.38 8.03 -8.59
CA LEU A 246 3.37 9.49 -8.48
C LEU A 246 4.20 9.99 -7.29
N GLY A 247 4.20 9.26 -6.17
CA GLY A 247 4.89 9.64 -4.94
C GLY A 247 6.35 9.20 -4.86
N GLY A 248 6.83 8.34 -5.77
CA GLY A 248 8.19 7.80 -5.77
C GLY A 248 8.25 6.37 -6.29
N SER A 249 9.42 5.74 -6.15
CA SER A 249 9.68 4.42 -6.72
C SER A 249 9.76 3.33 -5.65
N LEU A 250 9.39 2.12 -6.04
CA LEU A 250 9.49 0.89 -5.26
C LEU A 250 10.28 -0.15 -6.05
N GLU A 251 11.13 -0.91 -5.37
CA GLU A 251 11.70 -2.14 -5.90
C GLU A 251 10.79 -3.31 -5.55
N LEU A 252 10.39 -4.08 -6.54
CA LEU A 252 9.48 -5.21 -6.38
C LEU A 252 10.14 -6.49 -6.85
N ASP A 253 9.89 -7.59 -6.13
CA ASP A 253 10.42 -8.90 -6.45
C ASP A 253 9.34 -9.97 -6.21
N TRP A 254 8.90 -10.66 -7.27
CA TRP A 254 8.05 -11.84 -7.13
C TRP A 254 8.91 -13.09 -7.10
N SER A 255 9.23 -13.55 -5.91
CA SER A 255 10.15 -14.64 -5.61
C SER A 255 9.73 -15.97 -6.24
N PHE A 256 10.70 -16.70 -6.79
CA PHE A 256 10.52 -18.08 -7.24
C PHE A 256 10.54 -19.09 -6.10
N GLU A 257 11.19 -18.76 -4.98
CA GLU A 257 11.46 -19.70 -3.89
C GLU A 257 10.20 -20.01 -3.08
N ASP A 258 9.42 -18.98 -2.80
CA ASP A 258 8.24 -19.08 -1.93
C ASP A 258 6.95 -18.57 -2.59
N GLY A 259 7.04 -17.95 -3.78
CA GLY A 259 5.91 -17.38 -4.49
C GLY A 259 5.40 -16.07 -3.91
N HIS A 260 6.07 -15.50 -2.90
CA HIS A 260 5.69 -14.23 -2.31
C HIS A 260 6.15 -13.04 -3.14
N VAL A 261 5.42 -11.95 -3.03
CA VAL A 261 5.82 -10.65 -3.58
C VAL A 261 6.45 -9.84 -2.47
N TYR A 262 7.67 -9.38 -2.72
CA TYR A 262 8.41 -8.49 -1.83
C TYR A 262 8.38 -7.08 -2.37
N GLN A 263 8.18 -6.12 -1.48
CA GLN A 263 8.19 -4.71 -1.79
C GLN A 263 9.28 -4.02 -0.96
N GLU A 264 10.17 -3.30 -1.61
CA GLU A 264 11.17 -2.49 -0.95
C GLU A 264 11.03 -1.03 -1.34
N GLY A 265 11.14 -0.15 -0.36
CA GLY A 265 11.06 1.28 -0.61
C GLY A 265 11.47 2.12 0.60
N PRO A 266 11.58 3.44 0.39
CA PRO A 266 11.94 4.38 1.45
C PRO A 266 10.77 4.60 2.43
N ALA A 267 11.15 5.18 3.56
CA ALA A 267 10.26 5.81 4.53
C ALA A 267 10.93 7.08 5.03
N THR A 268 10.15 8.13 5.27
CA THR A 268 10.68 9.45 5.57
C THR A 268 10.00 10.06 6.79
N PHE A 269 10.80 10.52 7.76
CA PHE A 269 10.33 11.41 8.81
C PHE A 269 10.06 12.79 8.24
N VAL A 270 8.95 13.41 8.61
CA VAL A 270 8.62 14.78 8.20
C VAL A 270 8.86 15.74 9.39
N PHE A 271 8.18 15.51 10.50
CA PHE A 271 8.36 16.26 11.73
C PHE A 271 7.80 15.52 12.95
N ASP A 272 8.22 15.90 14.13
CA ASP A 272 7.63 15.53 15.41
C ASP A 272 6.71 16.67 15.89
N GLY A 273 5.60 16.32 16.54
CA GLY A 273 4.63 17.30 17.05
C GLY A 273 3.94 16.82 18.33
N GLU A 274 3.20 17.74 18.93
CA GLU A 274 2.33 17.45 20.04
C GLU A 274 0.90 17.91 19.70
N TRP A 275 -0.04 16.97 19.74
CA TRP A 275 -1.45 17.26 19.58
C TRP A 275 -2.02 17.79 20.89
N ILE A 276 -2.56 19.00 20.85
CA ILE A 276 -3.27 19.64 21.95
C ILE A 276 -4.76 19.49 21.67
N ASP A 277 -5.48 18.77 22.53
CA ASP A 277 -6.94 18.64 22.42
C ASP A 277 -7.56 19.83 23.15
N GLU A 278 -7.82 20.89 22.42
CA GLU A 278 -8.63 22.00 22.93
C GLU A 278 -10.10 21.57 22.82
N GLN A 279 -10.75 21.35 23.97
CA GLN A 279 -12.17 20.97 24.08
C GLN A 279 -13.08 22.10 23.61
#